data_5e5771f5f1d2a8b003afcea7c2a743d2
#
_entry.id   5e5771f5f1d2a8b003afcea7c2a743d2
#
_cell.length_a   1.000
_cell.length_b   1.000
_cell.length_c   1.000
_cell.angle_alpha   90.00
_cell.angle_beta   90.00
_cell.angle_gamma   90.00
#
_symmetry.space_group_name_H-M   'P 1'
#
loop_
_entity.id
_entity.type
_entity.pdbx_description
1 polymer ?
#
loop_
_entity_poly.entity_id
_entity_poly.type
_entity_poly.pdbx_seq_one_letter_code
_entity_poly.pdbx_strand_id
1 'polypeptide(L)'
;MPNLFRRSVPAGTSLLVPALLFCLLSLPAAQAIGQEAVPLTPFQKQMERVDLAISAAGIISSPVSGIEQRDATSTHNSLLISPSSTVGALITARFTAKPLLGYEFNFGSSRYTQNFTFTPPLVPNLLQSAQAGVREFSFGYVAHTRSFYGVHPYLGAGGGTIRFKPTPNGGEGLPFQYRMAYYYNFGVEDNFTGGANHLGVRMGFRQLIYLAPDFGENYLTITRRTRTSEPTFGFFLRF
;
A
#
# COMPACT_ATOMS: atom_id res chain seq x y z
N MET A 1 2.64 52.41 7.43
CA MET A 1 3.99 51.81 7.54
C MET A 1 3.84 50.31 7.72
N PRO A 2 4.22 49.49 6.76
CA PRO A 2 4.05 48.04 6.82
C PRO A 2 5.35 47.40 7.26
N ASN A 3 5.29 46.52 8.25
CA ASN A 3 6.41 45.68 8.63
C ASN A 3 6.31 44.29 7.96
N LEU A 4 7.21 44.10 7.01
CA LEU A 4 7.54 42.86 6.34
C LEU A 4 8.32 41.94 7.32
N PHE A 5 7.69 40.89 7.82
CA PHE A 5 8.40 39.74 8.39
C PHE A 5 8.49 38.63 7.35
N ARG A 6 9.62 38.63 6.65
CA ARG A 6 10.06 37.51 5.81
C ARG A 6 10.58 36.41 6.74
N ARG A 7 9.82 35.34 6.95
CA ARG A 7 10.33 34.10 7.55
C ARG A 7 10.94 33.25 6.43
N SER A 8 12.24 33.14 6.47
CA SER A 8 13.03 32.17 5.70
C SER A 8 12.72 30.74 6.20
N VAL A 9 12.23 29.91 5.30
CA VAL A 9 12.07 28.46 5.50
C VAL A 9 13.43 27.84 5.30
N PRO A 10 13.97 27.04 6.24
CA PRO A 10 15.17 26.26 5.99
C PRO A 10 14.81 25.10 5.07
N ALA A 11 15.46 25.01 3.93
CA ALA A 11 15.45 23.87 3.03
C ALA A 11 16.24 22.73 3.67
N GLY A 12 15.57 21.90 4.47
CA GLY A 12 16.07 20.64 4.98
C GLY A 12 15.90 19.56 3.93
N THR A 13 16.89 19.39 3.12
CA THR A 13 16.99 18.38 2.07
C THR A 13 17.07 16.98 2.65
N SER A 14 16.07 16.17 2.39
CA SER A 14 16.08 14.73 2.61
C SER A 14 16.88 14.01 1.50
N LEU A 15 18.19 14.13 1.52
CA LEU A 15 19.14 13.45 0.60
C LEU A 15 19.47 12.01 1.03
N LEU A 16 18.86 11.50 2.10
CA LEU A 16 19.17 10.16 2.64
C LEU A 16 18.45 9.00 1.92
N VAL A 17 17.38 9.25 1.21
CA VAL A 17 16.61 8.18 0.54
C VAL A 17 17.29 7.64 -0.73
N PRO A 18 17.91 8.45 -1.61
CA PRO A 18 18.57 7.91 -2.78
C PRO A 18 19.87 7.16 -2.48
N ALA A 19 20.56 7.47 -1.36
CA ALA A 19 21.81 6.80 -1.00
C ALA A 19 21.61 5.33 -0.59
N LEU A 20 20.48 5.01 0.07
CA LEU A 20 20.20 3.63 0.47
C LEU A 20 19.80 2.74 -0.72
N LEU A 21 19.18 3.32 -1.74
CA LEU A 21 18.81 2.59 -2.97
C LEU A 21 20.05 2.29 -3.83
N PHE A 22 21.05 3.16 -3.83
CA PHE A 22 22.28 2.98 -4.58
C PHE A 22 23.23 1.94 -3.97
N CYS A 23 23.25 1.80 -2.63
CA CYS A 23 24.06 0.78 -1.96
C CYS A 23 23.54 -0.65 -2.18
N LEU A 24 22.25 -0.84 -2.46
CA LEU A 24 21.70 -2.17 -2.78
C LEU A 24 21.99 -2.61 -4.23
N LEU A 25 22.32 -1.69 -5.12
CA LEU A 25 22.63 -1.96 -6.54
C LEU A 25 24.13 -2.20 -6.83
N SER A 26 25.01 -1.94 -5.87
CA SER A 26 26.44 -2.09 -6.03
C SER A 26 27.01 -3.39 -5.45
N LEU A 27 26.24 -4.49 -5.46
CA LEU A 27 26.81 -5.82 -5.24
C LEU A 27 27.69 -6.17 -6.45
N PRO A 28 29.00 -6.37 -6.28
CA PRO A 28 29.86 -6.72 -7.38
C PRO A 28 29.39 -8.05 -7.98
N ALA A 29 29.12 -8.03 -9.29
CA ALA A 29 29.02 -9.25 -10.06
C ALA A 29 30.38 -9.94 -10.02
N ALA A 30 30.65 -10.74 -9.01
CA ALA A 30 31.82 -11.57 -8.91
C ALA A 30 31.79 -12.55 -10.09
N GLN A 31 32.66 -12.32 -11.07
CA GLN A 31 32.88 -13.23 -12.19
C GLN A 31 33.31 -14.58 -11.63
N ALA A 32 32.45 -15.55 -11.76
CA ALA A 32 32.71 -16.94 -11.39
C ALA A 32 33.74 -17.52 -12.39
N ILE A 33 35.02 -17.36 -12.11
CA ILE A 33 36.08 -18.13 -12.76
C ILE A 33 36.13 -19.46 -12.01
N GLY A 34 35.58 -20.52 -12.60
CA GLY A 34 35.93 -21.92 -12.35
C GLY A 34 36.03 -22.40 -10.90
N GLN A 35 35.22 -21.87 -9.96
CA GLN A 35 35.19 -22.42 -8.61
C GLN A 35 34.23 -23.61 -8.57
N GLU A 36 34.70 -24.74 -8.05
CA GLU A 36 33.82 -25.83 -7.61
C GLU A 36 32.68 -25.23 -6.79
N ALA A 37 31.45 -25.61 -7.12
CA ALA A 37 30.25 -25.08 -6.45
C ALA A 37 30.33 -25.41 -4.96
N VAL A 38 30.74 -24.44 -4.16
CA VAL A 38 30.75 -24.57 -2.70
C VAL A 38 29.29 -24.85 -2.27
N PRO A 39 29.03 -25.92 -1.52
CA PRO A 39 27.67 -26.24 -1.12
C PRO A 39 27.08 -25.09 -0.30
N LEU A 40 25.93 -24.62 -0.74
CA LEU A 40 25.21 -23.51 -0.08
C LEU A 40 24.99 -23.81 1.41
N THR A 41 25.28 -22.84 2.24
CA THR A 41 24.99 -22.92 3.67
C THR A 41 23.47 -23.04 3.90
N PRO A 42 23.01 -23.57 5.04
CA PRO A 42 21.59 -23.65 5.35
C PRO A 42 20.87 -22.27 5.27
N PHE A 43 21.56 -21.20 5.63
CA PHE A 43 21.05 -19.83 5.53
C PHE A 43 20.86 -19.40 4.06
N GLN A 44 21.84 -19.63 3.20
CA GLN A 44 21.74 -19.32 1.76
C GLN A 44 20.57 -20.06 1.10
N LYS A 45 20.36 -21.35 1.43
CA LYS A 45 19.23 -22.14 0.96
C LYS A 45 17.87 -21.57 1.40
N GLN A 46 17.80 -20.91 2.55
CA GLN A 46 16.59 -20.23 3.00
C GLN A 46 16.41 -18.90 2.26
N MET A 47 17.49 -18.16 1.99
CA MET A 47 17.43 -16.90 1.26
C MET A 47 16.96 -17.08 -0.18
N GLU A 48 17.32 -18.16 -0.87
CA GLU A 48 16.80 -18.48 -2.22
C GLU A 48 15.27 -18.61 -2.29
N ARG A 49 14.61 -18.73 -1.13
CA ARG A 49 13.14 -18.78 -1.03
C ARG A 49 12.49 -17.43 -0.78
N VAL A 50 13.29 -16.39 -0.64
CA VAL A 50 12.80 -15.04 -0.36
C VAL A 50 12.85 -14.21 -1.63
N ASP A 51 11.78 -13.50 -1.91
CA ASP A 51 11.77 -12.42 -2.89
C ASP A 51 11.29 -11.10 -2.24
N LEU A 52 11.83 -10.01 -2.74
CA LEU A 52 11.46 -8.65 -2.34
C LEU A 52 11.05 -7.87 -3.58
N ALA A 53 9.85 -7.31 -3.57
CA ALA A 53 9.34 -6.49 -4.67
C ALA A 53 9.04 -5.06 -4.23
N ILE A 54 9.25 -4.13 -5.16
CA ILE A 54 8.80 -2.74 -5.04
C ILE A 54 7.91 -2.45 -6.25
N SER A 55 6.69 -2.01 -6.00
CA SER A 55 5.68 -1.76 -7.03
C SER A 55 5.05 -0.39 -6.86
N ALA A 56 4.72 0.25 -7.97
CA ALA A 56 3.73 1.32 -7.99
C ALA A 56 2.33 0.70 -7.93
N ALA A 57 1.44 1.30 -7.17
CA ALA A 57 0.05 0.87 -7.04
C ALA A 57 -0.89 2.03 -7.38
N GLY A 58 -1.76 1.85 -8.35
CA GLY A 58 -2.90 2.73 -8.55
C GLY A 58 -3.94 2.44 -7.45
N ILE A 59 -4.49 3.47 -6.81
CA ILE A 59 -5.42 3.30 -5.69
C ILE A 59 -6.76 3.92 -6.10
N ILE A 60 -7.74 3.06 -6.32
CA ILE A 60 -9.08 3.43 -6.79
C ILE A 60 -10.08 2.86 -5.79
N SER A 61 -10.65 3.72 -4.95
CA SER A 61 -11.57 3.30 -3.90
C SER A 61 -13.03 3.56 -4.29
N SER A 62 -13.89 2.58 -4.03
CA SER A 62 -15.32 2.73 -4.25
C SER A 62 -15.93 3.64 -3.18
N PRO A 63 -16.86 4.55 -3.55
CA PRO A 63 -17.60 5.33 -2.58
C PRO A 63 -18.48 4.44 -1.71
N VAL A 64 -18.74 4.87 -0.49
CA VAL A 64 -19.62 4.17 0.45
C VAL A 64 -20.60 5.15 1.07
N SER A 65 -21.81 4.66 1.34
CA SER A 65 -22.84 5.42 2.04
C SER A 65 -22.71 5.22 3.55
N GLY A 66 -22.97 6.28 4.29
CA GLY A 66 -23.10 6.31 5.74
C GLY A 66 -24.34 7.10 6.16
N ILE A 67 -24.43 7.33 7.44
CA ILE A 67 -25.52 8.14 8.06
C ILE A 67 -24.85 9.20 8.94
N GLU A 68 -25.33 10.42 8.86
CA GLU A 68 -25.02 11.47 9.82
C GLU A 68 -26.16 11.56 10.84
N GLN A 69 -25.82 11.51 12.12
CA GLN A 69 -26.75 11.64 13.23
C GLN A 69 -26.10 12.40 14.36
N ARG A 70 -26.54 13.63 14.61
CA ARG A 70 -26.02 14.46 15.70
C ARG A 70 -26.66 14.17 17.04
N ASP A 71 -27.99 13.99 17.04
CA ASP A 71 -28.81 13.76 18.23
C ASP A 71 -29.78 12.61 17.99
N ALA A 72 -30.22 11.96 19.07
CA ALA A 72 -31.19 10.85 19.00
C ALA A 72 -32.52 11.24 18.38
N THR A 73 -32.86 12.54 18.36
CA THR A 73 -34.10 13.11 17.81
C THR A 73 -33.91 13.73 16.42
N SER A 74 -32.67 13.87 15.93
CA SER A 74 -32.40 14.49 14.62
C SER A 74 -32.77 13.56 13.48
N THR A 75 -33.21 14.14 12.38
CA THR A 75 -33.44 13.43 11.12
C THR A 75 -32.10 12.87 10.63
N HIS A 76 -32.10 11.59 10.29
CA HIS A 76 -30.91 10.95 9.72
C HIS A 76 -30.64 11.51 8.32
N ASN A 77 -29.48 12.13 8.15
CA ASN A 77 -29.05 12.60 6.83
C ASN A 77 -28.21 11.54 6.15
N SER A 78 -28.39 11.41 4.86
CA SER A 78 -27.55 10.50 4.08
C SER A 78 -26.17 11.11 3.86
N LEU A 79 -25.15 10.30 4.05
CA LEU A 79 -23.74 10.63 3.86
C LEU A 79 -23.19 9.77 2.73
N LEU A 80 -22.51 10.40 1.77
CA LEU A 80 -21.70 9.72 0.78
C LEU A 80 -20.23 10.04 1.04
N ILE A 81 -19.42 8.98 1.18
CA ILE A 81 -17.99 9.05 1.40
C ILE A 81 -17.30 8.64 0.11
N SER A 82 -16.55 9.56 -0.49
CA SER A 82 -15.89 9.36 -1.79
C SER A 82 -14.39 9.62 -1.64
N PRO A 83 -13.56 8.57 -1.51
CA PRO A 83 -12.11 8.71 -1.54
C PRO A 83 -11.64 9.09 -2.93
N SER A 84 -10.66 9.99 -3.03
CA SER A 84 -10.01 10.33 -4.30
C SER A 84 -9.12 9.19 -4.79
N SER A 85 -9.03 9.02 -6.11
CA SER A 85 -8.04 8.12 -6.70
C SER A 85 -6.63 8.71 -6.57
N THR A 86 -5.64 7.86 -6.37
CA THR A 86 -4.25 8.27 -6.20
C THR A 86 -3.28 7.15 -6.63
N VAL A 87 -1.99 7.44 -6.53
CA VAL A 87 -0.93 6.45 -6.72
C VAL A 87 -0.16 6.29 -5.40
N GLY A 88 0.22 5.08 -5.10
CA GLY A 88 1.01 4.72 -3.93
C GLY A 88 2.19 3.81 -4.28
N ALA A 89 2.96 3.46 -3.26
CA ALA A 89 4.01 2.47 -3.32
C ALA A 89 3.61 1.23 -2.51
N LEU A 90 3.96 0.06 -3.02
CA LEU A 90 3.76 -1.22 -2.37
C LEU A 90 5.09 -1.97 -2.33
N ILE A 91 5.54 -2.33 -1.14
CA ILE A 91 6.68 -3.22 -0.92
C ILE A 91 6.11 -4.57 -0.51
N THR A 92 6.55 -5.62 -1.19
CA THR A 92 6.10 -6.98 -0.92
C THR A 92 7.31 -7.87 -0.66
N ALA A 93 7.35 -8.53 0.48
CA ALA A 93 8.29 -9.61 0.77
C ALA A 93 7.55 -10.94 0.73
N ARG A 94 8.07 -11.92 -0.01
CA ARG A 94 7.51 -13.27 -0.09
C ARG A 94 8.52 -14.30 0.36
N PHE A 95 8.00 -15.33 1.01
CA PHE A 95 8.76 -16.53 1.38
C PHE A 95 8.08 -17.76 0.80
N THR A 96 8.75 -18.44 -0.12
CA THR A 96 8.27 -19.67 -0.76
C THR A 96 8.50 -20.85 0.17
N ALA A 97 7.47 -21.27 0.90
CA ALA A 97 7.56 -22.38 1.84
C ALA A 97 7.52 -23.76 1.13
N LYS A 98 6.71 -23.88 0.08
CA LYS A 98 6.57 -25.05 -0.79
C LYS A 98 6.58 -24.59 -2.25
N PRO A 99 6.84 -25.46 -3.24
CA PRO A 99 6.95 -25.07 -4.63
C PRO A 99 5.77 -24.24 -5.19
N LEU A 100 4.57 -24.44 -4.63
CA LEU A 100 3.34 -23.75 -5.07
C LEU A 100 2.72 -22.86 -4.00
N LEU A 101 3.28 -22.81 -2.78
CA LEU A 101 2.68 -22.07 -1.67
C LEU A 101 3.74 -21.31 -0.88
N GLY A 102 3.46 -20.05 -0.63
CA GLY A 102 4.31 -19.17 0.17
C GLY A 102 3.50 -18.26 1.09
N TYR A 103 4.25 -17.44 1.80
CA TYR A 103 3.76 -16.36 2.63
C TYR A 103 4.09 -15.03 1.97
N GLU A 104 3.21 -14.06 2.14
CA GLU A 104 3.37 -12.72 1.61
C GLU A 104 3.19 -11.70 2.72
N PHE A 105 4.16 -10.79 2.85
CA PHE A 105 4.06 -9.61 3.70
C PHE A 105 4.07 -8.37 2.83
N ASN A 106 3.12 -7.46 3.04
CA ASN A 106 2.98 -6.24 2.27
C ASN A 106 3.06 -5.01 3.17
N PHE A 107 3.77 -4.00 2.67
CA PHE A 107 3.78 -2.64 3.20
C PHE A 107 3.35 -1.67 2.11
N GLY A 108 2.19 -1.05 2.28
CA GLY A 108 1.65 -0.04 1.38
C GLY A 108 1.82 1.38 1.95
N SER A 109 2.06 2.35 1.08
CA SER A 109 2.10 3.77 1.44
C SER A 109 1.49 4.62 0.35
N SER A 110 0.52 5.46 0.71
CA SER A 110 -0.16 6.37 -0.21
C SER A 110 -0.68 7.60 0.50
N ARG A 111 -1.25 8.53 -0.26
CA ARG A 111 -1.97 9.70 0.27
C ARG A 111 -3.20 9.92 -0.58
N TYR A 112 -4.34 10.16 0.06
CA TYR A 112 -5.59 10.49 -0.62
C TYR A 112 -6.40 11.52 0.16
N THR A 113 -7.41 12.08 -0.50
CA THR A 113 -8.42 12.94 0.13
C THR A 113 -9.73 12.19 0.20
N GLN A 114 -10.33 12.13 1.37
CA GLN A 114 -11.67 11.58 1.58
C GLN A 114 -12.67 12.73 1.61
N ASN A 115 -13.63 12.71 0.68
CA ASN A 115 -14.69 13.69 0.60
C ASN A 115 -15.95 13.14 1.26
N PHE A 116 -16.63 14.00 2.02
CA PHE A 116 -17.88 13.72 2.70
C PHE A 116 -18.98 14.59 2.11
N THR A 117 -19.96 13.98 1.47
CA THR A 117 -21.11 14.70 0.88
C THR A 117 -22.36 14.35 1.65
N PHE A 118 -22.97 15.37 2.23
CA PHE A 118 -24.21 15.24 3.01
C PHE A 118 -25.44 15.61 2.16
N THR A 119 -26.53 14.90 2.37
CA THR A 119 -27.81 15.18 1.70
C THR A 119 -28.94 15.14 2.72
N PRO A 120 -29.69 16.26 2.93
CA PRO A 120 -29.54 17.58 2.29
C PRO A 120 -28.23 18.27 2.67
N PRO A 121 -27.75 19.26 1.84
CA PRO A 121 -26.54 19.99 2.14
C PRO A 121 -26.70 20.74 3.45
N LEU A 122 -25.76 20.48 4.38
CA LEU A 122 -25.90 20.90 5.75
C LEU A 122 -25.05 22.10 6.14
N VAL A 123 -25.44 22.64 7.25
CA VAL A 123 -24.92 23.73 8.06
C VAL A 123 -23.37 23.80 8.04
N PRO A 124 -22.80 25.00 8.00
CA PRO A 124 -21.35 25.21 8.12
C PRO A 124 -20.85 24.54 9.42
N ASN A 125 -19.66 23.94 9.40
CA ASN A 125 -18.93 23.23 10.45
C ASN A 125 -18.96 21.69 10.41
N LEU A 126 -19.36 21.07 9.30
CA LEU A 126 -19.16 19.65 9.09
C LEU A 126 -17.86 19.37 8.33
N LEU A 127 -17.26 18.23 8.63
CA LEU A 127 -16.09 17.74 7.90
C LEU A 127 -16.47 17.46 6.45
N GLN A 128 -16.06 18.33 5.52
CA GLN A 128 -16.34 18.16 4.09
C GLN A 128 -15.28 17.33 3.39
N SER A 129 -14.04 17.41 3.85
CA SER A 129 -12.93 16.62 3.32
C SER A 129 -11.85 16.42 4.36
N ALA A 130 -11.16 15.27 4.27
CA ALA A 130 -9.98 14.98 5.09
C ALA A 130 -8.89 14.40 4.21
N GLN A 131 -7.74 15.06 4.14
CA GLN A 131 -6.56 14.52 3.50
C GLN A 131 -5.80 13.66 4.50
N ALA A 132 -5.48 12.42 4.12
CA ALA A 132 -4.78 11.48 4.97
C ALA A 132 -3.64 10.76 4.24
N GLY A 133 -2.52 10.60 4.95
CA GLY A 133 -1.49 9.63 4.60
C GLY A 133 -1.93 8.25 5.06
N VAL A 134 -1.84 7.27 4.19
CA VAL A 134 -2.26 5.89 4.43
C VAL A 134 -1.04 5.00 4.48
N ARG A 135 -0.96 4.16 5.49
CA ARG A 135 0.04 3.09 5.58
C ARG A 135 -0.67 1.78 5.86
N GLU A 136 -0.33 0.79 5.09
CA GLU A 136 -0.85 -0.56 5.23
C GLU A 136 0.25 -1.51 5.67
N PHE A 137 -0.12 -2.45 6.54
CA PHE A 137 0.66 -3.63 6.89
C PHE A 137 -0.25 -4.84 6.77
N SER A 138 0.07 -5.75 5.88
CA SER A 138 -0.73 -6.96 5.70
C SER A 138 0.14 -8.19 5.51
N PHE A 139 -0.44 -9.33 5.89
CA PHE A 139 0.17 -10.64 5.79
C PHE A 139 -0.83 -11.63 5.20
N GLY A 140 -0.34 -12.58 4.42
CA GLY A 140 -1.21 -13.58 3.82
C GLY A 140 -0.45 -14.73 3.19
N TYR A 141 -1.19 -15.51 2.46
CA TYR A 141 -0.69 -16.63 1.68
C TYR A 141 -0.66 -16.26 0.21
N VAL A 142 0.32 -16.78 -0.50
CA VAL A 142 0.43 -16.70 -1.95
C VAL A 142 0.60 -18.09 -2.52
N ALA A 143 -0.20 -18.40 -3.54
CA ALA A 143 -0.09 -19.60 -4.34
C ALA A 143 0.45 -19.24 -5.72
N HIS A 144 1.46 -19.98 -6.16
CA HIS A 144 2.02 -19.88 -7.50
C HIS A 144 1.52 -21.04 -8.35
N THR A 145 1.28 -20.79 -9.62
CA THR A 145 0.98 -21.86 -10.57
C THR A 145 2.26 -22.29 -11.31
N ARG A 146 2.18 -23.34 -12.07
CA ARG A 146 3.25 -23.70 -13.02
C ARG A 146 3.42 -22.60 -14.05
N SER A 147 4.63 -22.44 -14.55
CA SER A 147 4.91 -21.51 -15.66
C SER A 147 4.01 -21.79 -16.86
N PHE A 148 3.45 -20.74 -17.42
CA PHE A 148 2.64 -20.77 -18.63
C PHE A 148 3.22 -19.76 -19.63
N TYR A 149 3.75 -20.23 -20.75
CA TYR A 149 4.46 -19.40 -21.75
C TYR A 149 5.56 -18.48 -21.17
N GLY A 150 6.32 -18.97 -20.19
CA GLY A 150 7.41 -18.21 -19.56
C GLY A 150 6.97 -17.31 -18.40
N VAL A 151 5.69 -17.05 -18.24
CA VAL A 151 5.13 -16.25 -17.14
C VAL A 151 4.72 -17.14 -15.97
N HIS A 152 4.81 -16.64 -14.76
CA HIS A 152 4.42 -17.33 -13.52
C HIS A 152 3.21 -16.65 -12.89
N PRO A 153 1.98 -17.16 -13.13
CA PRO A 153 0.78 -16.64 -12.47
C PRO A 153 0.80 -16.92 -10.96
N TYR A 154 0.25 -15.99 -10.20
CA TYR A 154 0.06 -16.15 -8.77
C TYR A 154 -1.31 -15.65 -8.30
N LEU A 155 -1.75 -16.17 -7.17
CA LEU A 155 -2.95 -15.77 -6.46
C LEU A 155 -2.65 -15.70 -4.98
N GLY A 156 -3.09 -14.64 -4.31
CA GLY A 156 -2.88 -14.49 -2.87
C GLY A 156 -4.10 -13.94 -2.15
N ALA A 157 -4.15 -14.16 -0.85
CA ALA A 157 -5.14 -13.59 0.04
C ALA A 157 -4.60 -13.47 1.46
N GLY A 158 -5.09 -12.47 2.18
CA GLY A 158 -4.66 -12.24 3.55
C GLY A 158 -5.44 -11.14 4.25
N GLY A 159 -4.88 -10.68 5.35
CA GLY A 159 -5.44 -9.61 6.15
C GLY A 159 -4.36 -8.77 6.80
N GLY A 160 -4.77 -7.64 7.35
CA GLY A 160 -3.85 -6.72 7.96
C GLY A 160 -4.53 -5.50 8.56
N THR A 161 -3.77 -4.44 8.70
CA THR A 161 -4.24 -3.18 9.24
C THR A 161 -3.85 -2.01 8.33
N ILE A 162 -4.75 -1.06 8.18
CA ILE A 162 -4.51 0.20 7.50
C ILE A 162 -4.55 1.32 8.53
N ARG A 163 -3.52 2.13 8.54
CA ARG A 163 -3.43 3.34 9.35
C ARG A 163 -3.71 4.56 8.48
N PHE A 164 -4.67 5.35 8.89
CA PHE A 164 -5.01 6.64 8.31
C PHE A 164 -4.48 7.74 9.23
N LYS A 165 -3.55 8.55 8.73
CA LYS A 165 -2.98 9.69 9.46
C LYS A 165 -3.37 10.97 8.73
N PRO A 166 -4.32 11.79 9.26
CA PRO A 166 -4.65 13.08 8.69
C PRO A 166 -3.41 13.97 8.54
N THR A 167 -3.37 14.75 7.44
CA THR A 167 -2.24 15.63 7.16
C THR A 167 -2.48 17.01 7.75
N PRO A 168 -1.43 17.79 8.11
CA PRO A 168 -1.58 19.12 8.66
C PRO A 168 -2.36 20.10 7.78
N ASN A 169 -2.28 19.94 6.45
CA ASN A 169 -2.85 20.88 5.48
C ASN A 169 -4.27 20.53 4.99
N GLY A 170 -4.90 19.49 5.53
CA GLY A 170 -6.22 19.06 5.04
C GLY A 170 -6.91 18.06 5.95
N GLY A 171 -6.41 17.90 7.16
CA GLY A 171 -6.93 16.99 8.18
C GLY A 171 -6.48 17.39 9.57
N GLU A 172 -6.09 18.68 9.76
CA GLU A 172 -5.57 19.20 11.03
C GLU A 172 -6.60 19.03 12.16
N GLY A 173 -6.12 18.54 13.30
CA GLY A 173 -6.96 18.28 14.46
C GLY A 173 -7.69 16.94 14.47
N LEU A 174 -7.76 16.23 13.33
CA LEU A 174 -8.40 14.92 13.28
C LEU A 174 -7.47 13.83 13.84
N PRO A 175 -8.01 12.87 14.59
CA PRO A 175 -7.22 11.76 15.11
C PRO A 175 -6.81 10.78 14.02
N PHE A 176 -5.69 10.10 14.20
CA PHE A 176 -5.32 8.97 13.37
C PHE A 176 -6.20 7.75 13.69
N GLN A 177 -6.44 6.92 12.70
CA GLN A 177 -7.26 5.72 12.85
C GLN A 177 -6.58 4.49 12.27
N TYR A 178 -6.86 3.34 12.90
CA TYR A 178 -6.53 2.03 12.37
C TYR A 178 -7.81 1.30 11.96
N ARG A 179 -7.77 0.65 10.81
CA ARG A 179 -8.86 -0.22 10.32
C ARG A 179 -8.31 -1.57 9.92
N MET A 180 -8.98 -2.63 10.31
CA MET A 180 -8.68 -3.96 9.80
C MET A 180 -9.07 -4.05 8.33
N ALA A 181 -8.21 -4.68 7.54
CA ALA A 181 -8.40 -4.89 6.12
C ALA A 181 -8.18 -6.35 5.75
N TYR A 182 -8.93 -6.81 4.77
CA TYR A 182 -8.71 -8.07 4.08
C TYR A 182 -8.30 -7.74 2.65
N TYR A 183 -7.47 -8.58 2.06
CA TYR A 183 -7.12 -8.42 0.66
C TYR A 183 -7.11 -9.76 -0.07
N TYR A 184 -7.29 -9.69 -1.36
CA TYR A 184 -6.89 -10.71 -2.30
C TYR A 184 -6.14 -10.06 -3.46
N ASN A 185 -5.22 -10.79 -4.04
CA ASN A 185 -4.44 -10.34 -5.18
C ASN A 185 -4.25 -11.48 -6.18
N PHE A 186 -4.03 -11.10 -7.42
CA PHE A 186 -3.63 -12.00 -8.48
C PHE A 186 -2.75 -11.25 -9.47
N GLY A 187 -1.91 -11.98 -10.18
CA GLY A 187 -1.01 -11.36 -11.14
C GLY A 187 -0.09 -12.36 -11.81
N VAL A 188 0.89 -11.81 -12.48
CA VAL A 188 1.91 -12.55 -13.19
C VAL A 188 3.29 -12.01 -12.87
N GLU A 189 4.26 -12.89 -12.88
CA GLU A 189 5.66 -12.61 -12.69
C GLU A 189 6.45 -13.14 -13.87
N ASP A 190 7.47 -12.39 -14.26
CA ASP A 190 8.42 -12.82 -15.28
C ASP A 190 9.84 -12.49 -14.84
N ASN A 191 10.76 -13.45 -14.98
CA ASN A 191 12.17 -13.26 -14.68
C ASN A 191 12.88 -12.77 -15.94
N PHE A 192 13.77 -11.80 -15.81
CA PHE A 192 14.59 -11.39 -16.94
C PHE A 192 15.52 -12.52 -17.37
N THR A 193 15.42 -12.91 -18.63
CA THR A 193 16.29 -13.89 -19.26
C THR A 193 17.69 -13.28 -19.49
N GLY A 194 18.70 -13.80 -18.84
CA GLY A 194 20.09 -13.37 -19.04
C GLY A 194 20.89 -13.34 -17.75
N GLY A 195 21.48 -14.45 -17.37
CA GLY A 195 22.58 -14.55 -16.40
C GLY A 195 22.29 -14.23 -14.92
N ALA A 196 21.33 -13.39 -14.63
CA ALA A 196 20.90 -13.08 -13.27
C ALA A 196 19.40 -13.39 -13.14
N ASN A 197 19.08 -14.66 -12.90
CA ASN A 197 17.68 -15.12 -12.64
C ASN A 197 17.06 -14.54 -11.36
N HIS A 198 17.69 -13.52 -10.78
CA HIS A 198 17.30 -12.93 -9.51
C HIS A 198 16.40 -11.71 -9.66
N LEU A 199 16.37 -11.06 -10.83
CA LEU A 199 15.59 -9.86 -11.08
C LEU A 199 14.46 -10.17 -12.05
N GLY A 200 13.25 -9.64 -11.76
CA GLY A 200 12.10 -9.79 -12.63
C GLY A 200 11.11 -8.66 -12.50
N VAL A 201 10.06 -8.76 -13.29
CA VAL A 201 8.90 -7.85 -13.26
C VAL A 201 7.70 -8.57 -12.68
N ARG A 202 6.87 -7.81 -11.97
CA ARG A 202 5.61 -8.28 -11.40
C ARG A 202 4.50 -7.31 -11.79
N MET A 203 3.44 -7.85 -12.37
CA MET A 203 2.21 -7.12 -12.65
C MET A 203 1.07 -7.81 -11.93
N GLY A 204 0.20 -7.04 -11.31
CA GLY A 204 -0.90 -7.63 -10.57
C GLY A 204 -2.06 -6.68 -10.35
N PHE A 205 -3.10 -7.26 -9.84
CA PHE A 205 -4.29 -6.56 -9.35
C PHE A 205 -4.55 -7.03 -7.93
N ARG A 206 -4.76 -6.08 -7.04
CA ARG A 206 -5.05 -6.33 -5.65
C ARG A 206 -6.33 -5.60 -5.26
N GLN A 207 -7.15 -6.23 -4.43
CA GLN A 207 -8.33 -5.60 -3.87
C GLN A 207 -8.28 -5.65 -2.36
N LEU A 208 -8.40 -4.47 -1.73
CA LEU A 208 -8.55 -4.34 -0.29
C LEU A 208 -10.02 -4.10 0.07
N ILE A 209 -10.43 -4.63 1.21
CA ILE A 209 -11.77 -4.51 1.77
C ILE A 209 -11.63 -4.10 3.23
N TYR A 210 -12.06 -2.89 3.57
CA TYR A 210 -11.96 -2.33 4.91
C TYR A 210 -13.12 -1.37 5.21
N LEU A 211 -13.30 -1.02 6.48
CA LEU A 211 -14.28 0.00 6.88
C LEU A 211 -13.68 1.40 6.65
N ALA A 212 -14.40 2.27 5.95
CA ALA A 212 -13.94 3.63 5.70
C ALA A 212 -13.69 4.38 7.03
N PRO A 213 -12.64 5.23 7.13
CA PRO A 213 -12.37 5.98 8.35
C PRO A 213 -13.43 7.07 8.56
N ASP A 214 -13.87 7.23 9.82
CA ASP A 214 -14.74 8.32 10.29
C ASP A 214 -13.97 9.43 11.00
N PHE A 215 -12.65 9.26 11.17
CA PHE A 215 -11.73 10.17 11.86
C PHE A 215 -12.16 10.58 13.27
N GLY A 216 -12.93 9.71 13.96
CA GLY A 216 -13.39 9.94 15.33
C GLY A 216 -14.57 10.89 15.45
N GLU A 217 -15.22 11.23 14.34
CA GLU A 217 -16.39 12.08 14.33
C GLU A 217 -17.62 11.28 14.80
N ASN A 218 -18.08 11.56 16.01
CA ASN A 218 -19.14 10.81 16.69
C ASN A 218 -20.52 10.90 15.98
N TYR A 219 -20.70 11.92 15.12
CA TYR A 219 -21.92 12.09 14.34
C TYR A 219 -21.94 11.27 13.05
N LEU A 220 -20.82 10.59 12.70
CA LEU A 220 -20.71 9.76 11.51
C LEU A 220 -20.90 8.28 11.86
N THR A 221 -21.88 7.64 11.25
CA THR A 221 -22.08 6.19 11.34
C THR A 221 -21.80 5.53 10.00
N ILE A 222 -20.68 4.81 9.92
CA ILE A 222 -20.21 4.12 8.71
C ILE A 222 -20.21 2.62 8.99
N THR A 223 -21.17 1.91 8.43
CA THR A 223 -21.29 0.45 8.60
C THR A 223 -20.85 -0.35 7.38
N ARG A 224 -20.76 0.30 6.24
CA ARG A 224 -20.38 -0.34 4.98
C ARG A 224 -18.88 -0.35 4.75
N ARG A 225 -18.38 -1.46 4.23
CA ARG A 225 -16.98 -1.59 3.85
C ARG A 225 -16.75 -0.98 2.48
N THR A 226 -15.67 -0.21 2.35
CA THR A 226 -15.17 0.24 1.06
C THR A 226 -14.30 -0.85 0.42
N ARG A 227 -14.23 -0.81 -0.91
CA ARG A 227 -13.36 -1.66 -1.72
C ARG A 227 -12.39 -0.77 -2.44
N THR A 228 -11.11 -1.06 -2.29
CA THR A 228 -10.03 -0.35 -2.99
C THR A 228 -9.38 -1.29 -3.97
N SER A 229 -9.43 -0.93 -5.25
CA SER A 229 -8.79 -1.64 -6.34
C SER A 229 -7.40 -1.07 -6.59
N GLU A 230 -6.40 -1.93 -6.63
CA GLU A 230 -5.00 -1.56 -6.75
C GLU A 230 -4.33 -2.35 -7.90
N PRO A 231 -4.41 -1.86 -9.15
CA PRO A 231 -3.50 -2.32 -10.18
C PRO A 231 -2.06 -2.01 -9.78
N THR A 232 -1.18 -2.99 -9.86
CA THR A 232 0.22 -2.90 -9.43
C THR A 232 1.16 -3.26 -10.56
N PHE A 233 2.27 -2.52 -10.63
CA PHE A 233 3.40 -2.83 -11.50
C PHE A 233 4.70 -2.54 -10.77
N GLY A 234 5.66 -3.46 -10.85
CA GLY A 234 6.92 -3.30 -10.16
C GLY A 234 7.98 -4.32 -10.54
N PHE A 235 9.09 -4.25 -9.81
CA PHE A 235 10.21 -5.14 -9.96
C PHE A 235 10.39 -5.96 -8.70
N PHE A 236 10.86 -7.18 -8.83
CA PHE A 236 11.23 -8.02 -7.70
C PHE A 236 12.66 -8.54 -7.85
N LEU A 237 13.28 -8.75 -6.70
CA LEU A 237 14.58 -9.38 -6.54
C LEU A 237 14.38 -10.68 -5.77
N ARG A 238 14.87 -11.78 -6.31
CA ARG A 238 14.93 -13.10 -5.65
C ARG A 238 16.37 -13.36 -5.23
N PHE A 239 16.55 -13.80 -4.02
CA PHE A 239 17.88 -14.07 -3.44
C PHE A 239 18.35 -15.49 -3.68
#